data_9a52c5f0a882cc9ea8fe1c542f1bfb70
#
_entry.id   9a52c5f0a882cc9ea8fe1c542f1bfb70
#
_cell.length_a   1.000
_cell.length_b   1.000
_cell.length_c   1.000
_cell.angle_alpha   90.00
_cell.angle_beta   90.00
_cell.angle_gamma   90.00
#
_symmetry.space_group_name_H-M   'P 1'
#
loop_
_entity.id
_entity.type
_entity.pdbx_description
1 polymer ?
#
loop_
_entity_poly.entity_id
_entity_poly.type
_entity_poly.pdbx_seq_one_letter_code
_entity_poly.pdbx_strand_id
1 'polypeptide(L)'
;PYRGTELDPPFTKPDLVLTGTDGKQFGLREETAGKTTLVFFGYTNCPDVCPTTMGDISAALSKQSAAVRDNVRVVFVTTDPERDTPKSLGKWLAAFGENFTGMSGDLEQVKKAALSLGISVEDPKKHHDGTVTSDHGAQVAAFLPADDKAHVVYTAGTTSDDYARDLPLLAKS
;
A
#
# COMPACT_ATOMS: atom_id res chain seq x y z
N PRO A 1 -13.33 -11.71 -13.73
CA PRO A 1 -13.16 -11.64 -12.27
C PRO A 1 -11.71 -11.40 -11.87
N TYR A 2 -11.54 -10.75 -10.75
CA TYR A 2 -10.22 -10.47 -10.20
C TYR A 2 -9.61 -11.70 -9.52
N ARG A 3 -8.29 -11.77 -9.49
CA ARG A 3 -7.55 -12.77 -8.71
C ARG A 3 -7.55 -12.44 -7.21
N GLY A 4 -7.76 -11.17 -6.86
CA GLY A 4 -8.00 -10.78 -5.48
C GLY A 4 -9.41 -11.09 -5.04
N THR A 5 -9.69 -10.83 -3.75
CA THR A 5 -11.01 -11.00 -3.16
C THR A 5 -11.85 -9.75 -3.40
N GLU A 6 -13.00 -9.92 -4.03
CA GLU A 6 -13.90 -8.80 -4.27
C GLU A 6 -14.67 -8.45 -2.99
N LEU A 7 -14.83 -7.14 -2.77
CA LEU A 7 -15.50 -6.59 -1.59
C LEU A 7 -16.88 -6.05 -1.98
N ASP A 8 -17.92 -6.48 -1.26
CA ASP A 8 -19.28 -6.00 -1.46
C ASP A 8 -19.98 -5.86 -0.09
N PRO A 9 -20.28 -4.61 0.33
CA PRO A 9 -20.02 -3.36 -0.37
C PRO A 9 -18.53 -2.96 -0.37
N PRO A 10 -18.10 -2.13 -1.32
CA PRO A 10 -16.73 -1.64 -1.34
C PRO A 10 -16.45 -0.66 -0.20
N PHE A 11 -15.19 -0.55 0.21
CA PHE A 11 -14.77 0.38 1.26
C PHE A 11 -14.38 1.74 0.68
N THR A 12 -14.74 2.80 1.37
CA THR A 12 -14.34 4.17 1.01
C THR A 12 -12.84 4.34 1.26
N LYS A 13 -12.16 5.04 0.35
CA LYS A 13 -10.75 5.41 0.53
C LYS A 13 -10.63 6.31 1.77
N PRO A 14 -9.81 5.95 2.76
CA PRO A 14 -9.73 6.74 4.00
C PRO A 14 -9.14 8.13 3.76
N ASP A 15 -9.64 9.10 4.51
CA ASP A 15 -9.11 10.46 4.51
C ASP A 15 -7.89 10.52 5.44
N LEU A 16 -6.80 9.94 4.99
CA LEU A 16 -5.56 9.84 5.75
C LEU A 16 -4.56 10.87 5.22
N VAL A 17 -4.09 11.73 6.11
CA VAL A 17 -3.11 12.77 5.77
C VAL A 17 -1.91 12.60 6.69
N LEU A 18 -0.77 12.27 6.10
CA LEU A 18 0.50 12.09 6.82
C LEU A 18 1.61 12.77 6.02
N THR A 19 2.86 12.60 6.43
CA THR A 19 4.00 13.09 5.65
C THR A 19 4.40 12.08 4.59
N GLY A 20 4.47 12.54 3.36
CA GLY A 20 4.93 11.72 2.23
C GLY A 20 6.46 11.59 2.21
N THR A 21 6.95 10.69 1.36
CA THR A 21 8.40 10.42 1.24
C THR A 21 9.19 11.59 0.65
N ASP A 22 8.51 12.56 0.06
CA ASP A 22 9.12 13.81 -0.41
C ASP A 22 9.23 14.87 0.72
N GLY A 23 8.81 14.54 1.94
CA GLY A 23 8.82 15.44 3.08
C GLY A 23 7.63 16.39 3.15
N LYS A 24 6.74 16.33 2.17
CA LYS A 24 5.54 17.17 2.11
C LYS A 24 4.33 16.44 2.66
N GLN A 25 3.32 17.20 3.05
CA GLN A 25 2.05 16.63 3.46
C GLN A 25 1.43 15.84 2.30
N PHE A 26 0.97 14.63 2.59
CA PHE A 26 0.38 13.74 1.59
C PHE A 26 -1.00 13.29 2.08
N GLY A 27 -2.04 13.70 1.35
CA GLY A 27 -3.41 13.24 1.58
C GLY A 27 -3.73 12.10 0.63
N LEU A 28 -4.06 10.93 1.19
CA LEU A 28 -4.28 9.73 0.36
C LEU A 28 -5.37 9.97 -0.69
N ARG A 29 -6.51 10.55 -0.30
CA ARG A 29 -7.60 10.81 -1.24
C ARG A 29 -7.22 11.80 -2.32
N GLU A 30 -6.65 12.92 -1.94
CA GLU A 30 -6.37 14.03 -2.85
C GLU A 30 -5.25 13.68 -3.82
N GLU A 31 -4.18 13.06 -3.32
CA GLU A 31 -2.99 12.78 -4.13
C GLU A 31 -3.19 11.61 -5.09
N THR A 32 -4.17 10.74 -4.82
CA THR A 32 -4.42 9.55 -5.65
C THR A 32 -5.81 9.57 -6.30
N ALA A 33 -6.51 10.69 -6.26
CA ALA A 33 -7.85 10.81 -6.83
C ALA A 33 -7.85 10.45 -8.33
N GLY A 34 -8.78 9.59 -8.73
CA GLY A 34 -8.90 9.17 -10.12
C GLY A 34 -7.82 8.22 -10.59
N LYS A 35 -7.01 7.68 -9.67
CA LYS A 35 -5.94 6.72 -9.98
C LYS A 35 -6.27 5.35 -9.43
N THR A 36 -5.83 4.30 -10.13
CA THR A 36 -5.80 2.96 -9.58
C THR A 36 -4.80 2.99 -8.42
N THR A 37 -5.27 2.79 -7.20
CA THR A 37 -4.44 2.95 -6.01
C THR A 37 -4.36 1.64 -5.24
N LEU A 38 -3.13 1.16 -5.02
CA LEU A 38 -2.86 0.00 -4.19
C LEU A 38 -2.28 0.51 -2.87
N VAL A 39 -2.95 0.20 -1.76
CA VAL A 39 -2.53 0.66 -0.43
C VAL A 39 -2.11 -0.54 0.42
N PHE A 40 -0.92 -0.47 0.97
CA PHE A 40 -0.35 -1.50 1.84
C PHE A 40 0.13 -0.89 3.15
N PHE A 41 -0.23 -1.52 4.26
CA PHE A 41 0.24 -1.14 5.59
C PHE A 41 1.35 -2.09 6.01
N GLY A 42 2.54 -1.57 6.26
CA GLY A 42 3.69 -2.39 6.58
C GLY A 42 4.83 -1.58 7.19
N TYR A 43 6.00 -2.20 7.28
CA TYR A 43 7.21 -1.55 7.80
C TYR A 43 8.45 -2.12 7.11
N THR A 44 9.50 -1.30 7.00
CA THR A 44 10.66 -1.69 6.17
C THR A 44 11.51 -2.79 6.80
N ASN A 45 11.50 -2.93 8.13
CA ASN A 45 12.20 -4.02 8.83
C ASN A 45 11.45 -5.35 8.79
N CYS A 46 10.31 -5.41 8.09
CA CYS A 46 9.57 -6.65 7.89
C CYS A 46 10.45 -7.65 7.13
N PRO A 47 10.70 -8.84 7.70
CA PRO A 47 11.71 -9.73 7.13
C PRO A 47 11.28 -10.42 5.83
N ASP A 48 10.00 -10.51 5.54
CA ASP A 48 9.52 -11.35 4.44
C ASP A 48 8.40 -10.69 3.63
N VAL A 49 7.22 -10.49 4.23
CA VAL A 49 5.99 -10.16 3.49
C VAL A 49 6.06 -8.81 2.79
N CYS A 50 6.56 -7.76 3.46
CA CYS A 50 6.57 -6.42 2.89
C CYS A 50 7.45 -6.30 1.65
N PRO A 51 8.74 -6.74 1.68
CA PRO A 51 9.56 -6.66 0.47
C PRO A 51 9.06 -7.59 -0.63
N THR A 52 8.52 -8.76 -0.28
CA THR A 52 7.97 -9.70 -1.27
C THR A 52 6.75 -9.09 -1.97
N THR A 53 5.81 -8.53 -1.22
CA THR A 53 4.61 -7.91 -1.77
C THR A 53 4.97 -6.73 -2.68
N MET A 54 5.85 -5.85 -2.23
CA MET A 54 6.29 -4.70 -3.04
C MET A 54 7.03 -5.15 -4.29
N GLY A 55 7.87 -6.17 -4.17
CA GLY A 55 8.58 -6.75 -5.31
C GLY A 55 7.64 -7.37 -6.33
N ASP A 56 6.61 -8.09 -5.90
CA ASP A 56 5.62 -8.69 -6.79
C ASP A 56 4.82 -7.62 -7.54
N ILE A 57 4.42 -6.56 -6.86
CA ILE A 57 3.71 -5.45 -7.50
C ILE A 57 4.64 -4.74 -8.49
N SER A 58 5.90 -4.51 -8.11
CA SER A 58 6.89 -3.89 -9.00
C SER A 58 7.09 -4.70 -10.28
N ALA A 59 7.24 -6.02 -10.14
CA ALA A 59 7.38 -6.94 -11.27
C ALA A 59 6.13 -6.90 -12.17
N ALA A 60 4.95 -6.87 -11.57
CA ALA A 60 3.68 -6.80 -12.30
C ALA A 60 3.57 -5.50 -13.09
N LEU A 61 3.97 -4.37 -12.50
CA LEU A 61 3.94 -3.07 -13.16
C LEU A 61 4.88 -3.01 -14.36
N SER A 62 6.04 -3.66 -14.26
CA SER A 62 7.02 -3.68 -15.37
C SER A 62 6.47 -4.37 -16.62
N LYS A 63 5.45 -5.20 -16.48
CA LYS A 63 4.81 -5.92 -17.59
C LYS A 63 3.65 -5.15 -18.21
N GLN A 64 3.29 -3.99 -17.67
CA GLN A 64 2.14 -3.23 -18.14
C GLN A 64 2.54 -2.23 -19.23
N SER A 65 1.53 -1.81 -20.02
CA SER A 65 1.70 -0.70 -20.94
C SER A 65 1.94 0.60 -20.17
N ALA A 66 2.51 1.60 -20.83
CA ALA A 66 2.70 2.92 -20.22
C ALA A 66 1.38 3.53 -19.75
N ALA A 67 0.31 3.34 -20.52
CA ALA A 67 -1.02 3.86 -20.15
C ALA A 67 -1.51 3.30 -18.82
N VAL A 68 -1.32 1.99 -18.59
CA VAL A 68 -1.69 1.35 -17.33
C VAL A 68 -0.77 1.82 -16.20
N ARG A 69 0.55 1.76 -16.42
CA ARG A 69 1.53 2.17 -15.40
C ARG A 69 1.31 3.60 -14.93
N ASP A 70 1.06 4.53 -15.84
CA ASP A 70 0.89 5.94 -15.52
C ASP A 70 -0.35 6.21 -14.67
N ASN A 71 -1.31 5.30 -14.69
CA ASN A 71 -2.54 5.41 -13.91
C ASN A 71 -2.43 4.76 -12.52
N VAL A 72 -1.39 3.98 -12.25
CA VAL A 72 -1.26 3.23 -10.99
C VAL A 72 -0.41 3.98 -9.97
N ARG A 73 -0.90 4.03 -8.73
CA ARG A 73 -0.16 4.53 -7.58
C ARG A 73 -0.11 3.45 -6.51
N VAL A 74 1.06 3.18 -5.99
CA VAL A 74 1.25 2.24 -4.88
C VAL A 74 1.66 3.06 -3.66
N VAL A 75 0.85 2.97 -2.60
CA VAL A 75 1.08 3.74 -1.39
C VAL A 75 1.39 2.78 -0.23
N PHE A 76 2.58 2.92 0.31
CA PHE A 76 3.04 2.17 1.46
C PHE A 76 2.90 3.04 2.71
N VAL A 77 1.98 2.65 3.60
CA VAL A 77 1.74 3.38 4.85
C VAL A 77 2.48 2.66 5.96
N THR A 78 3.48 3.31 6.55
CA THR A 78 4.28 2.64 7.57
C THR A 78 3.51 2.44 8.87
N THR A 79 3.67 1.25 9.45
CA THR A 79 3.16 0.90 10.77
C THR A 79 4.22 1.07 11.85
N ASP A 80 5.39 1.60 11.48
CA ASP A 80 6.51 1.84 12.40
C ASP A 80 7.14 3.21 12.10
N PRO A 81 6.40 4.32 12.34
CA PRO A 81 6.86 5.65 11.94
C PRO A 81 8.11 6.16 12.67
N GLU A 82 8.43 5.61 13.85
CA GLU A 82 9.64 6.00 14.55
C GLU A 82 10.91 5.56 13.81
N ARG A 83 10.88 4.37 13.19
CA ARG A 83 11.99 3.84 12.40
C ARG A 83 11.88 4.20 10.93
N ASP A 84 10.66 4.18 10.40
CA ASP A 84 10.40 4.53 9.00
C ASP A 84 10.06 6.01 8.88
N THR A 85 11.10 6.84 8.87
CA THR A 85 10.94 8.27 8.60
C THR A 85 10.60 8.46 7.11
N PRO A 86 10.03 9.60 6.71
CA PRO A 86 9.77 9.85 5.28
C PRO A 86 11.00 9.62 4.41
N LYS A 87 12.17 10.08 4.87
CA LYS A 87 13.42 9.94 4.12
C LYS A 87 13.87 8.49 3.97
N SER A 88 13.89 7.73 5.09
CA SER A 88 14.30 6.33 5.07
C SER A 88 13.32 5.46 4.29
N LEU A 89 12.03 5.73 4.43
CA LEU A 89 10.99 5.03 3.70
C LEU A 89 11.12 5.29 2.19
N GLY A 90 11.38 6.53 1.80
CA GLY A 90 11.58 6.89 0.40
C GLY A 90 12.76 6.16 -0.22
N LYS A 91 13.87 6.03 0.50
CA LYS A 91 15.04 5.28 0.03
C LYS A 91 14.70 3.80 -0.19
N TRP A 92 13.98 3.22 0.75
CA TRP A 92 13.58 1.81 0.65
C TRP A 92 12.65 1.57 -0.55
N LEU A 93 11.66 2.44 -0.73
CA LEU A 93 10.68 2.32 -1.81
C LEU A 93 11.28 2.60 -3.19
N ALA A 94 12.33 3.39 -3.28
CA ALA A 94 12.98 3.71 -4.56
C ALA A 94 13.43 2.46 -5.32
N ALA A 95 13.75 1.38 -4.60
CA ALA A 95 14.15 0.12 -5.22
C ALA A 95 13.02 -0.54 -6.02
N PHE A 96 11.77 -0.17 -5.78
CA PHE A 96 10.61 -0.81 -6.42
C PHE A 96 10.07 -0.05 -7.62
N GLY A 97 10.33 1.25 -7.74
CA GLY A 97 9.96 2.04 -8.91
C GLY A 97 9.27 3.37 -8.57
N GLU A 98 9.00 4.15 -9.60
CA GLU A 98 8.44 5.49 -9.49
C GLU A 98 6.98 5.52 -9.05
N ASN A 99 6.25 4.42 -9.26
CA ASN A 99 4.84 4.32 -8.87
C ASN A 99 4.66 4.25 -7.35
N PHE A 100 5.75 3.97 -6.62
CA PHE A 100 5.71 3.73 -5.18
C PHE A 100 5.98 5.02 -4.41
N THR A 101 5.09 5.32 -3.48
CA THR A 101 5.29 6.40 -2.52
C THR A 101 4.95 5.89 -1.13
N GLY A 102 5.39 6.60 -0.10
CA GLY A 102 5.14 6.21 1.28
C GLY A 102 4.53 7.33 2.09
N MET A 103 3.89 6.94 3.16
CA MET A 103 3.31 7.86 4.15
C MET A 103 3.79 7.44 5.53
N SER A 104 4.25 8.41 6.32
CA SER A 104 4.72 8.18 7.68
C SER A 104 4.19 9.27 8.60
N GLY A 105 3.73 8.91 9.78
CA GLY A 105 3.21 9.88 10.75
C GLY A 105 2.50 9.22 11.91
N ASP A 106 1.44 9.83 12.39
CA ASP A 106 0.71 9.40 13.59
C ASP A 106 0.15 7.99 13.45
N LEU A 107 0.66 7.06 14.27
CA LEU A 107 0.26 5.65 14.23
C LEU A 107 -1.23 5.45 14.55
N GLU A 108 -1.82 6.27 15.41
CA GLU A 108 -3.25 6.14 15.73
C GLU A 108 -4.13 6.45 14.51
N GLN A 109 -3.74 7.44 13.71
CA GLN A 109 -4.43 7.71 12.44
C GLN A 109 -4.25 6.57 11.45
N VAL A 110 -3.06 5.97 11.40
CA VAL A 110 -2.77 4.79 10.55
C VAL A 110 -3.65 3.62 10.95
N LYS A 111 -3.75 3.32 12.24
CA LYS A 111 -4.59 2.23 12.75
C LYS A 111 -6.05 2.43 12.39
N LYS A 112 -6.54 3.66 12.53
CA LYS A 112 -7.93 4.01 12.22
C LYS A 112 -8.22 3.82 10.73
N ALA A 113 -7.32 4.30 9.88
CA ALA A 113 -7.46 4.17 8.43
C ALA A 113 -7.43 2.70 8.01
N ALA A 114 -6.51 1.91 8.56
CA ALA A 114 -6.41 0.47 8.27
C ALA A 114 -7.69 -0.25 8.70
N LEU A 115 -8.20 0.05 9.90
CA LEU A 115 -9.41 -0.59 10.41
C LEU A 115 -10.61 -0.29 9.53
N SER A 116 -10.71 0.91 8.96
CA SER A 116 -11.79 1.27 8.04
C SER A 116 -11.78 0.42 6.77
N LEU A 117 -10.65 -0.23 6.47
CA LEU A 117 -10.47 -1.15 5.34
C LEU A 117 -10.50 -2.62 5.78
N GLY A 118 -10.87 -2.88 7.03
CA GLY A 118 -10.87 -4.24 7.57
C GLY A 118 -9.48 -4.78 7.88
N ILE A 119 -8.47 -3.92 7.97
CA ILE A 119 -7.08 -4.32 8.22
C ILE A 119 -6.71 -3.95 9.66
N SER A 120 -6.17 -4.92 10.41
CA SER A 120 -5.72 -4.71 11.78
C SER A 120 -4.24 -4.36 11.80
N VAL A 121 -3.90 -3.27 12.51
CA VAL A 121 -2.52 -2.83 12.71
C VAL A 121 -2.32 -2.65 14.21
N GLU A 122 -1.21 -3.20 14.73
CA GLU A 122 -0.86 -3.12 16.15
C GLU A 122 0.40 -2.27 16.34
N ASP A 123 0.66 -1.89 17.61
CA ASP A 123 1.87 -1.16 17.96
C ASP A 123 3.12 -2.01 17.71
N PRO A 124 4.24 -1.38 17.29
CA PRO A 124 5.51 -2.09 17.15
C PRO A 124 5.95 -2.70 18.48
N LYS A 125 6.51 -3.91 18.41
CA LYS A 125 6.98 -4.67 19.60
C LYS A 125 8.48 -4.83 19.54
N LYS A 126 9.16 -4.50 20.65
CA LYS A 126 10.58 -4.72 20.80
C LYS A 126 10.85 -6.12 21.39
N HIS A 127 11.70 -6.89 20.74
CA HIS A 127 12.06 -8.23 21.16
C HIS A 127 13.34 -8.23 22.02
N HIS A 128 13.62 -9.37 22.66
CA HIS A 128 14.77 -9.51 23.56
C HIS A 128 16.12 -9.28 22.86
N ASP A 129 16.21 -9.59 21.58
CA ASP A 129 17.43 -9.39 20.78
C ASP A 129 17.59 -7.97 20.24
N GLY A 130 16.69 -7.06 20.64
CA GLY A 130 16.72 -5.67 20.20
C GLY A 130 15.99 -5.39 18.90
N THR A 131 15.48 -6.43 18.22
CA THR A 131 14.67 -6.22 17.00
C THR A 131 13.30 -5.65 17.35
N VAL A 132 12.74 -4.91 16.41
CA VAL A 132 11.40 -4.33 16.54
C VAL A 132 10.55 -4.87 15.40
N THR A 133 9.38 -5.44 15.73
CA THR A 133 8.41 -5.90 14.75
C THR A 133 7.10 -5.15 14.92
N SER A 134 6.33 -5.08 13.85
CA SER A 134 5.00 -4.46 13.85
C SER A 134 4.02 -5.45 13.22
N ASP A 135 2.98 -5.82 13.96
CA ASP A 135 1.94 -6.66 13.42
C ASP A 135 1.00 -5.83 12.54
N HIS A 136 0.68 -6.38 11.40
CA HIS A 136 -0.25 -5.76 10.45
C HIS A 136 -0.92 -6.83 9.61
N GLY A 137 -2.07 -6.50 9.03
CA GLY A 137 -2.70 -7.38 8.05
C GLY A 137 -1.91 -7.31 6.74
N ALA A 138 -1.43 -8.45 6.26
CA ALA A 138 -0.64 -8.54 5.03
C ALA A 138 -1.54 -8.44 3.79
N GLN A 139 -2.30 -7.36 3.69
CA GLN A 139 -3.32 -7.17 2.67
C GLN A 139 -3.06 -5.89 1.89
N VAL A 140 -3.34 -5.95 0.59
CA VAL A 140 -3.28 -4.79 -0.29
C VAL A 140 -4.71 -4.43 -0.71
N ALA A 141 -5.14 -3.23 -0.37
CA ALA A 141 -6.46 -2.73 -0.79
C ALA A 141 -6.31 -2.02 -2.14
N ALA A 142 -7.13 -2.41 -3.11
CA ALA A 142 -7.11 -1.84 -4.45
C ALA A 142 -8.31 -0.93 -4.68
N PHE A 143 -8.03 0.34 -4.93
CA PHE A 143 -9.04 1.38 -5.15
C PHE A 143 -9.19 1.66 -6.64
N LEU A 144 -10.44 1.68 -7.12
CA LEU A 144 -10.71 1.91 -8.53
C LEU A 144 -10.70 3.40 -8.87
N PRO A 145 -10.22 3.78 -10.07
CA PRO A 145 -10.16 5.20 -10.43
C PRO A 145 -11.53 5.85 -10.60
N ALA A 146 -12.57 5.09 -10.93
CA ALA A 146 -13.90 5.64 -11.22
C ALA A 146 -14.61 6.19 -9.98
N ASP A 147 -14.46 5.53 -8.82
CA ASP A 147 -15.20 5.90 -7.61
C ASP A 147 -14.33 6.07 -6.37
N ASP A 148 -13.03 5.83 -6.48
CA ASP A 148 -12.06 5.90 -5.37
C ASP A 148 -12.45 5.00 -4.19
N LYS A 149 -13.06 3.84 -4.49
CA LYS A 149 -13.42 2.84 -3.48
C LYS A 149 -12.63 1.55 -3.66
N ALA A 150 -12.36 0.88 -2.54
CA ALA A 150 -11.71 -0.42 -2.54
C ALA A 150 -12.72 -1.50 -2.88
N HIS A 151 -12.60 -2.06 -4.07
CA HIS A 151 -13.45 -3.16 -4.55
C HIS A 151 -12.76 -4.50 -4.45
N VAL A 152 -11.45 -4.52 -4.27
CA VAL A 152 -10.65 -5.75 -4.26
C VAL A 152 -9.59 -5.65 -3.18
N VAL A 153 -9.36 -6.77 -2.48
CA VAL A 153 -8.25 -6.91 -1.54
C VAL A 153 -7.40 -8.11 -1.94
N TYR A 154 -6.09 -7.94 -1.87
CA TYR A 154 -5.12 -9.01 -2.13
C TYR A 154 -4.46 -9.41 -0.83
N THR A 155 -4.43 -10.72 -0.56
CA THR A 155 -3.82 -11.27 0.64
C THR A 155 -2.37 -11.68 0.38
N ALA A 156 -1.64 -12.00 1.44
CA ALA A 156 -0.31 -12.60 1.32
C ALA A 156 -0.39 -13.87 0.47
N GLY A 157 0.59 -14.07 -0.39
CA GLY A 157 0.59 -15.19 -1.33
C GLY A 157 0.04 -14.85 -2.71
N THR A 158 -0.52 -13.65 -2.90
CA THR A 158 -0.83 -13.15 -4.23
C THR A 158 0.48 -13.00 -5.01
N THR A 159 0.52 -13.55 -6.22
CA THR A 159 1.76 -13.57 -7.02
C THR A 159 1.88 -12.36 -7.93
N SER A 160 3.09 -12.13 -8.46
CA SER A 160 3.29 -11.09 -9.47
C SER A 160 2.43 -11.30 -10.71
N ASP A 161 2.18 -12.55 -11.09
CA ASP A 161 1.31 -12.87 -12.23
C ASP A 161 -0.14 -12.51 -11.95
N ASP A 162 -0.62 -12.71 -10.72
CA ASP A 162 -1.97 -12.32 -10.32
C ASP A 162 -2.14 -10.80 -10.43
N TYR A 163 -1.18 -10.03 -9.91
CA TYR A 163 -1.20 -8.58 -10.02
C TYR A 163 -1.11 -8.13 -11.48
N ALA A 164 -0.23 -8.74 -12.27
CA ALA A 164 -0.06 -8.38 -13.67
C ALA A 164 -1.34 -8.58 -14.48
N ARG A 165 -2.09 -9.63 -14.16
CA ARG A 165 -3.38 -9.91 -14.79
C ARG A 165 -4.44 -8.88 -14.39
N ASP A 166 -4.50 -8.51 -13.11
CA ASP A 166 -5.57 -7.67 -12.59
C ASP A 166 -5.35 -6.17 -12.84
N LEU A 167 -4.09 -5.70 -12.90
CA LEU A 167 -3.80 -4.26 -13.05
C LEU A 167 -4.52 -3.59 -14.22
N PRO A 168 -4.52 -4.15 -15.44
CA PRO A 168 -5.26 -3.51 -16.52
C PRO A 168 -6.77 -3.53 -16.31
N LEU A 169 -7.31 -4.53 -15.60
CA LEU A 169 -8.73 -4.58 -15.26
C LEU A 169 -9.09 -3.49 -14.25
N LEU A 170 -8.24 -3.29 -13.24
CA LEU A 170 -8.41 -2.24 -12.24
C LEU A 170 -8.38 -0.85 -12.89
N ALA A 171 -7.45 -0.64 -13.81
CA ALA A 171 -7.27 0.65 -14.48
C ALA A 171 -8.46 1.04 -15.37
N LYS A 172 -9.21 0.08 -15.85
CA LYS A 172 -10.39 0.30 -16.70
C LYS A 172 -11.69 0.53 -15.92
N SER A 173 -11.65 0.27 -14.61
CA SER A 173 -12.87 0.26 -13.79
C SER A 173 -13.12 1.56 -13.06
#